data_b55018aa5dc1a7ef7266d9785f315356
#
_entry.id   b55018aa5dc1a7ef7266d9785f315356
#
_cell.length_a   1.000
_cell.length_b   1.000
_cell.length_c   1.000
_cell.angle_alpha   90.00
_cell.angle_beta   90.00
_cell.angle_gamma   90.00
#
_symmetry.space_group_name_H-M   'P 1'
#
loop_
_entity.id
_entity.type
_entity.pdbx_description
1 polymer ?
#
loop_
_entity_poly.entity_id
_entity_poly.type
_entity_poly.pdbx_seq_one_letter_code
_entity_poly.pdbx_strand_id
1 'polypeptide(L)'
;MPAFTLSKDPVASVATDALAIGVYADGSTGPGGKEVEAALGTTVAELLETGPLLTKAFGGNLGDVVAVTTLGKTPAKQVLLVGLGKRADAKGAATARKAGATLARKTGGARSVATTLPASIKGPAEEIAGAFAEGFLLGSYRFEKYKKKQEGKPNRIESVTVVGKYDGRKAKAAFERAQIIADATNLARDLVNTPSGDKSPESLAAEGRRIAGNGVKITVFDEKQLEAKGFGGILGVGRGSSKPSRLVQLRYEPAGAKRTVALVGKGITFDSGGINLKPSGGLDWMKMDMGGAAAVLGTMQAIAKLKPKVRVHAYIATAENMPDGDAIRPGDVITHYGGITSEVGNTDAEGRLVMADAIAYAKEQGADVIVDIATLTGACMVALGHWMFGVMASSRADAKKMLDAAERAGEGAWELPLYEPYREAIRSEIADLRNINSLDIGGGAITAGLFLQTFAGDTPYIHVDIAGPAKSDSDRFERPKGATGAGVRTLIEYVLAQ
;
A
#
# COMPACT_ATOMS: atom_id res chain seq x y z
N MET A 1 -12.73 -7.53 11.20
CA MET A 1 -11.34 -7.53 11.72
C MET A 1 -11.39 -7.66 13.24
N PRO A 2 -10.32 -8.11 13.91
CA PRO A 2 -10.30 -8.28 15.36
C PRO A 2 -10.48 -6.95 16.10
N ALA A 3 -11.17 -7.01 17.25
CA ALA A 3 -11.29 -5.89 18.17
C ALA A 3 -10.04 -5.81 19.08
N PHE A 4 -9.51 -4.60 19.29
CA PHE A 4 -8.39 -4.37 20.20
C PHE A 4 -8.90 -3.84 21.55
N THR A 5 -8.44 -4.46 22.64
CA THR A 5 -8.75 -4.07 24.01
C THR A 5 -7.47 -3.95 24.85
N LEU A 6 -7.57 -3.31 26.00
CA LEU A 6 -6.46 -3.17 26.96
C LEU A 6 -6.75 -3.94 28.24
N SER A 7 -5.73 -4.54 28.85
CA SER A 7 -5.77 -5.05 30.21
C SER A 7 -4.54 -4.62 31.01
N LYS A 8 -4.72 -4.51 32.34
CA LYS A 8 -3.63 -4.32 33.32
C LYS A 8 -3.38 -5.58 34.15
N ASP A 9 -4.19 -6.63 33.92
CA ASP A 9 -4.07 -7.89 34.61
C ASP A 9 -2.75 -8.59 34.22
N PRO A 10 -2.20 -9.45 35.10
CA PRO A 10 -1.08 -10.29 34.72
C PRO A 10 -1.39 -11.08 33.45
N VAL A 11 -0.49 -11.07 32.46
CA VAL A 11 -0.76 -11.68 31.16
C VAL A 11 -1.09 -13.16 31.24
N ALA A 12 -0.47 -13.88 32.18
CA ALA A 12 -0.72 -15.30 32.41
C ALA A 12 -2.12 -15.62 32.95
N SER A 13 -2.83 -14.61 33.51
CA SER A 13 -4.20 -14.77 34.04
C SER A 13 -5.31 -14.37 33.05
N VAL A 14 -4.97 -13.78 31.93
CA VAL A 14 -5.95 -13.32 30.94
C VAL A 14 -6.61 -14.50 30.26
N ALA A 15 -7.95 -14.59 30.33
CA ALA A 15 -8.71 -15.63 29.63
C ALA A 15 -8.68 -15.38 28.13
N THR A 16 -7.99 -16.25 27.36
CA THR A 16 -7.76 -16.14 25.93
C THR A 16 -7.38 -17.51 25.34
N ASP A 17 -7.48 -17.69 24.03
CA ASP A 17 -7.02 -18.93 23.40
C ASP A 17 -5.50 -19.02 23.32
N ALA A 18 -4.81 -17.89 23.10
CA ALA A 18 -3.36 -17.82 23.02
C ALA A 18 -2.79 -16.61 23.77
N LEU A 19 -1.68 -16.80 24.48
CA LEU A 19 -0.83 -15.73 25.02
C LEU A 19 0.34 -15.50 24.06
N ALA A 20 0.83 -14.27 23.94
CA ALA A 20 2.04 -13.96 23.17
C ALA A 20 2.97 -13.05 23.98
N ILE A 21 4.23 -13.48 24.13
CA ILE A 21 5.28 -12.72 24.80
C ILE A 21 6.50 -12.55 23.90
N GLY A 22 7.23 -11.45 24.09
CA GLY A 22 8.46 -11.17 23.36
C GLY A 22 9.68 -11.92 23.93
N VAL A 23 10.51 -12.45 23.04
CA VAL A 23 11.80 -13.05 23.35
C VAL A 23 12.87 -12.37 22.53
N TYR A 24 13.96 -11.94 23.16
CA TYR A 24 15.07 -11.32 22.46
C TYR A 24 16.10 -12.36 21.97
N ALA A 25 17.00 -11.96 21.09
CA ALA A 25 18.01 -12.83 20.52
C ALA A 25 19.01 -13.40 21.56
N ASP A 26 19.09 -12.80 22.74
CA ASP A 26 19.87 -13.29 23.87
C ASP A 26 19.12 -14.32 24.75
N GLY A 27 17.92 -14.74 24.31
CA GLY A 27 17.05 -15.67 25.04
C GLY A 27 16.25 -15.01 26.20
N SER A 28 16.51 -13.76 26.55
CA SER A 28 15.78 -13.05 27.59
C SER A 28 14.35 -12.69 27.14
N THR A 29 13.43 -12.69 28.10
CA THR A 29 12.02 -12.35 27.85
C THR A 29 11.74 -10.88 28.09
N GLY A 30 10.71 -10.37 27.37
CA GLY A 30 10.12 -9.06 27.60
C GLY A 30 9.16 -9.05 28.80
N PRO A 31 8.43 -7.91 29.02
CA PRO A 31 7.38 -7.82 30.02
C PRO A 31 6.38 -8.98 29.92
N GLY A 32 5.95 -9.52 31.06
CA GLY A 32 5.08 -10.70 31.15
C GLY A 32 5.80 -12.05 31.05
N GLY A 33 7.07 -12.09 30.63
CA GLY A 33 7.81 -13.34 30.50
C GLY A 33 7.94 -14.10 31.81
N LYS A 34 8.38 -13.45 32.91
CA LYS A 34 8.50 -14.06 34.23
C LYS A 34 7.16 -14.57 34.79
N GLU A 35 6.05 -13.90 34.46
CA GLU A 35 4.71 -14.33 34.85
C GLU A 35 4.34 -15.64 34.16
N VAL A 36 4.65 -15.74 32.86
CA VAL A 36 4.43 -16.94 32.08
C VAL A 36 5.32 -18.08 32.48
N GLU A 37 6.61 -17.84 32.77
CA GLU A 37 7.56 -18.82 33.28
C GLU A 37 7.11 -19.38 34.63
N ALA A 38 6.69 -18.53 35.56
CA ALA A 38 6.15 -18.94 36.84
C ALA A 38 4.89 -19.80 36.72
N ALA A 39 3.97 -19.41 35.82
CA ALA A 39 2.74 -20.16 35.58
C ALA A 39 3.01 -21.54 34.92
N LEU A 40 3.97 -21.61 34.00
CA LEU A 40 4.35 -22.85 33.32
C LEU A 40 5.22 -23.76 34.23
N GLY A 41 5.89 -23.20 35.22
CA GLY A 41 6.84 -23.92 36.13
C GLY A 41 8.14 -24.32 35.40
N THR A 42 8.54 -23.55 34.39
CA THR A 42 9.78 -23.74 33.60
C THR A 42 10.18 -22.42 32.95
N THR A 43 11.46 -22.22 32.71
CA THR A 43 11.95 -21.03 32.02
C THR A 43 11.77 -21.11 30.49
N VAL A 44 11.71 -19.94 29.81
CA VAL A 44 11.69 -19.90 28.32
C VAL A 44 12.99 -20.52 27.77
N ALA A 45 14.13 -20.32 28.42
CA ALA A 45 15.41 -20.94 28.04
C ALA A 45 15.30 -22.48 28.01
N GLU A 46 14.81 -23.10 29.12
CA GLU A 46 14.61 -24.55 29.19
C GLU A 46 13.61 -25.04 28.11
N LEU A 47 12.53 -24.30 27.83
CA LEU A 47 11.57 -24.66 26.79
C LEU A 47 12.20 -24.66 25.40
N LEU A 48 13.16 -23.77 25.15
CA LEU A 48 13.86 -23.67 23.84
C LEU A 48 14.97 -24.73 23.73
N GLU A 49 15.59 -25.15 24.85
CA GLU A 49 16.69 -26.11 24.87
C GLU A 49 16.23 -27.59 24.92
N THR A 50 15.18 -27.88 25.71
CA THR A 50 14.80 -29.26 26.03
C THR A 50 13.47 -29.73 25.44
N GLY A 51 12.70 -28.81 24.85
CA GLY A 51 11.38 -29.15 24.30
C GLY A 51 11.47 -29.98 23.03
N PRO A 52 10.36 -30.68 22.64
CA PRO A 52 10.22 -31.29 21.30
C PRO A 52 10.31 -30.24 20.19
N LEU A 53 10.49 -29.01 20.55
CA LEU A 53 10.69 -27.78 19.76
C LEU A 53 12.18 -27.52 19.46
N LEU A 54 13.08 -28.52 19.61
CA LEU A 54 14.45 -28.52 19.04
C LEU A 54 14.43 -28.27 17.53
N THR A 55 13.66 -27.27 17.12
CA THR A 55 13.82 -26.71 15.81
C THR A 55 15.01 -25.77 15.94
N LYS A 56 16.09 -26.07 15.24
CA LYS A 56 17.21 -25.15 14.92
C LYS A 56 16.73 -23.79 14.37
N ALA A 57 15.44 -23.49 14.49
CA ALA A 57 14.72 -22.43 13.79
C ALA A 57 14.35 -21.23 14.68
N PHE A 58 14.37 -21.30 16.02
CA PHE A 58 14.08 -20.14 16.87
C PHE A 58 15.37 -19.52 17.40
N GLY A 59 15.81 -18.45 16.76
CA GLY A 59 16.97 -17.65 17.21
C GLY A 59 16.59 -16.36 17.94
N GLY A 60 15.32 -16.19 18.27
CA GLY A 60 14.80 -14.93 18.82
C GLY A 60 14.81 -13.77 17.81
N ASN A 61 15.05 -14.04 16.52
CA ASN A 61 15.06 -13.01 15.50
C ASN A 61 13.65 -12.48 15.24
N LEU A 62 13.56 -11.24 14.75
CA LEU A 62 12.27 -10.67 14.39
C LEU A 62 11.61 -11.50 13.26
N GLY A 63 10.43 -12.05 13.56
CA GLY A 63 9.70 -12.97 12.67
C GLY A 63 9.69 -14.42 13.13
N ASP A 64 10.58 -14.82 14.05
CA ASP A 64 10.56 -16.16 14.66
C ASP A 64 9.36 -16.31 15.60
N VAL A 65 8.68 -17.44 15.56
CA VAL A 65 7.61 -17.78 16.52
C VAL A 65 7.64 -19.27 16.84
N VAL A 66 7.55 -19.57 18.13
CA VAL A 66 7.36 -20.92 18.65
C VAL A 66 6.10 -20.96 19.50
N ALA A 67 5.28 -21.98 19.33
CA ALA A 67 4.08 -22.23 20.12
C ALA A 67 4.37 -23.30 21.19
N VAL A 68 4.04 -23.02 22.44
CA VAL A 68 4.16 -23.91 23.59
C VAL A 68 2.77 -24.20 24.12
N THR A 69 2.39 -25.47 24.23
CA THR A 69 1.12 -25.89 24.85
C THR A 69 1.18 -25.73 26.36
N THR A 70 0.16 -25.13 26.98
CA THR A 70 0.15 -24.80 28.39
C THR A 70 -0.26 -25.99 29.31
N LEU A 71 -0.89 -27.02 28.73
CA LEU A 71 -1.39 -28.18 29.47
C LEU A 71 -2.31 -27.79 30.63
N GLY A 72 -3.07 -26.71 30.51
CA GLY A 72 -3.98 -26.21 31.53
C GLY A 72 -3.33 -25.40 32.68
N LYS A 73 -2.03 -25.14 32.60
CA LYS A 73 -1.32 -24.30 33.60
C LYS A 73 -1.64 -22.82 33.52
N THR A 74 -2.22 -22.36 32.41
CA THR A 74 -2.79 -21.01 32.21
C THR A 74 -4.18 -21.14 31.59
N PRO A 75 -5.04 -20.10 31.66
CA PRO A 75 -6.32 -20.08 30.94
C PRO A 75 -6.18 -20.23 29.42
N ALA A 76 -5.05 -19.79 28.87
CA ALA A 76 -4.73 -19.94 27.44
C ALA A 76 -4.29 -21.36 27.12
N LYS A 77 -4.66 -21.87 25.94
CA LYS A 77 -4.26 -23.21 25.47
C LYS A 77 -2.80 -23.26 25.03
N GLN A 78 -2.26 -22.14 24.61
CA GLN A 78 -0.87 -22.04 24.12
C GLN A 78 -0.24 -20.67 24.46
N VAL A 79 1.08 -20.68 24.60
CA VAL A 79 1.93 -19.49 24.65
C VAL A 79 2.73 -19.41 23.35
N LEU A 80 2.69 -18.25 22.72
CA LEU A 80 3.48 -17.93 21.53
C LEU A 80 4.71 -17.11 21.97
N LEU A 81 5.89 -17.69 21.81
CA LEU A 81 7.16 -17.01 21.99
C LEU A 81 7.52 -16.31 20.69
N VAL A 82 7.53 -14.99 20.70
CA VAL A 82 7.74 -14.17 19.47
C VAL A 82 9.09 -13.48 19.54
N GLY A 83 9.95 -13.77 18.58
CA GLY A 83 11.27 -13.17 18.45
C GLY A 83 11.18 -11.67 18.12
N LEU A 84 11.98 -10.86 18.83
CA LEU A 84 12.06 -9.40 18.67
C LEU A 84 13.45 -8.93 18.17
N GLY A 85 14.37 -9.86 17.90
CA GLY A 85 15.75 -9.54 17.56
C GLY A 85 16.59 -9.10 18.76
N LYS A 86 17.67 -8.40 18.51
CA LYS A 86 18.49 -7.85 19.59
C LYS A 86 17.70 -6.82 20.40
N ARG A 87 17.81 -6.85 21.73
CA ARG A 87 17.09 -5.93 22.64
C ARG A 87 17.34 -4.44 22.29
N ALA A 88 18.52 -4.09 21.80
CA ALA A 88 18.85 -2.73 21.38
C ALA A 88 18.08 -2.27 20.14
N ASP A 89 17.72 -3.22 19.28
CA ASP A 89 17.02 -2.97 17.98
C ASP A 89 15.50 -3.10 18.12
N ALA A 90 15.00 -3.62 19.25
CA ALA A 90 13.57 -3.72 19.55
C ALA A 90 12.99 -2.34 19.91
N LYS A 91 12.86 -1.47 18.91
CA LYS A 91 12.41 -0.08 19.06
C LYS A 91 11.61 0.42 17.85
N GLY A 92 10.73 1.40 18.12
CA GLY A 92 10.01 2.17 17.13
C GLY A 92 8.83 1.44 16.47
N ALA A 93 8.01 2.21 15.76
CA ALA A 93 6.77 1.77 15.12
C ALA A 93 6.98 0.66 14.07
N ALA A 94 8.09 0.70 13.31
CA ALA A 94 8.38 -0.31 12.29
C ALA A 94 8.57 -1.71 12.89
N THR A 95 9.29 -1.83 14.02
CA THR A 95 9.45 -3.10 14.74
C THR A 95 8.11 -3.58 15.29
N ALA A 96 7.30 -2.66 15.85
CA ALA A 96 5.99 -3.00 16.38
C ALA A 96 5.03 -3.53 15.29
N ARG A 97 5.00 -2.91 14.10
CA ARG A 97 4.21 -3.41 12.95
C ARG A 97 4.63 -4.82 12.56
N LYS A 98 5.94 -5.07 12.43
CA LYS A 98 6.47 -6.39 12.07
C LYS A 98 6.11 -7.45 13.13
N ALA A 99 6.23 -7.13 14.41
CA ALA A 99 5.86 -8.04 15.51
C ALA A 99 4.35 -8.35 15.48
N GLY A 100 3.49 -7.34 15.27
CA GLY A 100 2.05 -7.52 15.12
C GLY A 100 1.70 -8.41 13.94
N ALA A 101 2.28 -8.16 12.78
CA ALA A 101 2.04 -8.95 11.58
C ALA A 101 2.54 -10.40 11.72
N THR A 102 3.67 -10.60 12.38
CA THR A 102 4.22 -11.93 12.69
C THR A 102 3.23 -12.71 13.57
N LEU A 103 2.76 -12.09 14.66
CA LEU A 103 1.80 -12.71 15.56
C LEU A 103 0.51 -13.10 14.83
N ALA A 104 -0.07 -12.18 14.04
CA ALA A 104 -1.30 -12.40 13.31
C ALA A 104 -1.28 -13.64 12.40
N ARG A 105 -0.12 -13.98 11.84
CA ARG A 105 0.07 -15.12 10.93
C ARG A 105 0.28 -16.45 11.66
N LYS A 106 0.69 -16.41 12.93
CA LYS A 106 1.17 -17.58 13.68
C LYS A 106 0.27 -17.99 14.83
N THR A 107 -0.93 -17.47 14.93
CA THR A 107 -1.88 -17.73 16.02
C THR A 107 -2.53 -19.12 16.01
N GLY A 108 -2.25 -19.96 15.01
CA GLY A 108 -2.63 -21.38 15.02
C GLY A 108 -4.12 -21.67 15.16
N GLY A 109 -5.02 -20.80 14.67
CA GLY A 109 -6.47 -20.98 14.76
C GLY A 109 -7.12 -20.45 16.05
N ALA A 110 -6.39 -19.75 16.90
CA ALA A 110 -6.93 -19.02 18.05
C ALA A 110 -7.99 -17.99 17.60
N ARG A 111 -9.03 -17.81 18.40
CA ARG A 111 -10.07 -16.76 18.19
C ARG A 111 -9.74 -15.51 18.99
N SER A 112 -9.01 -15.65 20.09
CA SER A 112 -8.58 -14.56 20.97
C SER A 112 -7.11 -14.67 21.30
N VAL A 113 -6.44 -13.51 21.42
CA VAL A 113 -5.02 -13.42 21.75
C VAL A 113 -4.82 -12.34 22.80
N ALA A 114 -4.04 -12.64 23.86
CA ALA A 114 -3.53 -11.63 24.77
C ALA A 114 -2.00 -11.48 24.60
N THR A 115 -1.47 -10.25 24.70
CA THR A 115 -0.06 -10.02 24.41
C THR A 115 0.54 -8.85 25.16
N THR A 116 1.82 -8.99 25.53
CA THR A 116 2.68 -7.91 26.04
C THR A 116 3.70 -7.42 25.00
N LEU A 117 3.62 -7.89 23.75
CA LEU A 117 4.59 -7.53 22.69
C LEU A 117 4.82 -6.02 22.55
N PRO A 118 3.78 -5.15 22.52
CA PRO A 118 4.02 -3.72 22.43
C PRO A 118 4.84 -3.17 23.60
N ALA A 119 4.64 -3.69 24.81
CA ALA A 119 5.42 -3.27 25.99
C ALA A 119 6.88 -3.75 25.96
N SER A 120 7.22 -4.70 25.07
CA SER A 120 8.58 -5.22 24.87
C SER A 120 9.39 -4.37 23.87
N ILE A 121 8.79 -3.36 23.25
CA ILE A 121 9.40 -2.54 22.19
C ILE A 121 9.54 -1.10 22.70
N LYS A 122 10.75 -0.52 22.58
CA LYS A 122 11.02 0.84 23.04
C LYS A 122 10.35 1.88 22.15
N GLY A 123 9.70 2.86 22.76
CA GLY A 123 9.05 4.00 22.11
C GLY A 123 7.88 4.54 22.91
N PRO A 124 7.17 5.57 22.44
CA PRO A 124 5.96 6.07 23.06
C PRO A 124 4.88 4.95 23.09
N ALA A 125 4.39 4.61 24.28
CA ALA A 125 3.62 3.38 24.53
C ALA A 125 2.40 3.24 23.59
N GLU A 126 1.60 4.30 23.43
CA GLU A 126 0.39 4.28 22.62
C GLU A 126 0.69 4.26 21.12
N GLU A 127 1.79 4.90 20.69
CA GLU A 127 2.27 4.84 19.30
C GLU A 127 2.71 3.41 18.96
N ILE A 128 3.50 2.79 19.83
CA ILE A 128 3.94 1.40 19.67
C ILE A 128 2.74 0.44 19.63
N ALA A 129 1.76 0.62 20.53
CA ALA A 129 0.55 -0.20 20.58
C ALA A 129 -0.29 -0.03 19.30
N GLY A 130 -0.43 1.21 18.79
CA GLY A 130 -1.11 1.50 17.53
C GLY A 130 -0.40 0.89 16.33
N ALA A 131 0.92 1.02 16.24
CA ALA A 131 1.72 0.41 15.17
C ALA A 131 1.67 -1.12 15.20
N PHE A 132 1.69 -1.72 16.39
CA PHE A 132 1.47 -3.16 16.56
C PHE A 132 0.09 -3.59 16.03
N ALA A 133 -0.96 -2.86 16.41
CA ALA A 133 -2.32 -3.14 15.95
C ALA A 133 -2.44 -3.02 14.43
N GLU A 134 -1.85 -1.97 13.81
CA GLU A 134 -1.78 -1.81 12.36
C GLU A 134 -1.12 -3.02 11.70
N GLY A 135 0.07 -3.40 12.18
CA GLY A 135 0.79 -4.57 11.69
C GLY A 135 -0.02 -5.86 11.81
N PHE A 136 -0.68 -6.07 12.95
CA PHE A 136 -1.54 -7.23 13.19
C PHE A 136 -2.70 -7.30 12.19
N LEU A 137 -3.39 -6.19 11.98
CA LEU A 137 -4.50 -6.08 11.03
C LEU A 137 -4.04 -6.33 9.59
N LEU A 138 -2.90 -5.76 9.19
CA LEU A 138 -2.31 -5.95 7.87
C LEU A 138 -1.82 -7.39 7.65
N GLY A 139 -1.23 -8.01 8.68
CA GLY A 139 -0.78 -9.41 8.66
C GLY A 139 -1.91 -10.42 8.65
N SER A 140 -3.09 -10.05 9.13
CA SER A 140 -4.31 -10.88 9.13
C SER A 140 -5.00 -10.93 7.77
N TYR A 141 -4.58 -10.13 6.79
CA TYR A 141 -5.22 -10.05 5.49
C TYR A 141 -5.19 -11.38 4.75
N ARG A 142 -6.31 -11.74 4.13
CA ARG A 142 -6.48 -12.89 3.24
C ARG A 142 -7.44 -12.54 2.12
N PHE A 143 -7.04 -12.82 0.88
CA PHE A 143 -7.92 -12.70 -0.28
C PHE A 143 -8.59 -14.05 -0.55
N GLU A 144 -9.87 -14.15 -0.24
CA GLU A 144 -10.63 -15.41 -0.33
C GLU A 144 -11.90 -15.29 -1.19
N LYS A 145 -12.05 -14.17 -1.91
CA LYS A 145 -13.27 -13.83 -2.69
C LYS A 145 -13.76 -14.97 -3.59
N TYR A 146 -12.84 -15.72 -4.19
CA TYR A 146 -13.14 -16.78 -5.16
C TYR A 146 -13.01 -18.19 -4.57
N LYS A 147 -12.68 -18.32 -3.30
CA LYS A 147 -12.55 -19.64 -2.67
C LYS A 147 -13.86 -20.08 -2.07
N LYS A 148 -14.25 -21.34 -2.36
CA LYS A 148 -15.37 -21.97 -1.66
C LYS A 148 -15.07 -22.01 -0.16
N LYS A 149 -16.06 -21.63 0.68
CA LYS A 149 -15.91 -21.76 2.14
C LYS A 149 -15.63 -23.23 2.46
N GLN A 150 -14.51 -23.51 3.11
CA GLN A 150 -14.16 -24.84 3.58
C GLN A 150 -14.63 -24.97 5.02
N GLU A 151 -15.38 -26.00 5.32
CA GLU A 151 -15.67 -26.42 6.70
C GLU A 151 -14.35 -26.76 7.40
N GLY A 152 -14.18 -26.37 8.65
CA GLY A 152 -12.97 -26.65 9.44
C GLY A 152 -11.78 -25.71 9.23
N LYS A 153 -11.90 -24.60 8.47
CA LYS A 153 -10.86 -23.58 8.45
C LYS A 153 -10.66 -22.99 9.86
N PRO A 154 -9.38 -22.71 10.23
CA PRO A 154 -9.10 -22.05 11.49
C PRO A 154 -9.88 -20.74 11.57
N ASN A 155 -10.50 -20.53 12.72
CA ASN A 155 -11.27 -19.32 13.00
C ASN A 155 -10.40 -18.09 12.77
N ARG A 156 -11.04 -17.02 12.30
CA ARG A 156 -10.38 -15.70 12.28
C ARG A 156 -10.27 -15.21 13.72
N ILE A 157 -9.18 -14.53 14.02
CA ILE A 157 -9.02 -13.85 15.32
C ILE A 157 -10.12 -12.80 15.44
N GLU A 158 -10.82 -12.83 16.54
CA GLU A 158 -11.95 -11.95 16.86
C GLU A 158 -11.52 -10.82 17.80
N SER A 159 -10.55 -11.10 18.69
CA SER A 159 -10.08 -10.12 19.68
C SER A 159 -8.59 -10.22 19.97
N VAL A 160 -7.98 -9.07 20.25
CA VAL A 160 -6.59 -8.93 20.71
C VAL A 160 -6.58 -8.06 21.95
N THR A 161 -6.17 -8.63 23.09
CA THR A 161 -5.98 -7.91 24.34
C THR A 161 -4.53 -7.51 24.50
N VAL A 162 -4.24 -6.22 24.45
CA VAL A 162 -2.91 -5.67 24.69
C VAL A 162 -2.76 -5.42 26.19
N VAL A 163 -1.82 -6.15 26.79
CA VAL A 163 -1.58 -6.11 28.23
C VAL A 163 -0.42 -5.16 28.56
N GLY A 164 -0.67 -4.22 29.47
CA GLY A 164 0.33 -3.25 29.89
C GLY A 164 -0.27 -1.97 30.47
N LYS A 165 0.61 -0.99 30.71
CA LYS A 165 0.21 0.33 31.23
C LYS A 165 0.09 1.31 30.06
N TYR A 166 -1.14 1.69 29.71
CA TYR A 166 -1.45 2.62 28.61
C TYR A 166 -2.44 3.69 29.06
N ASP A 167 -2.36 4.89 28.50
CA ASP A 167 -3.46 5.85 28.52
C ASP A 167 -4.60 5.29 27.65
N GLY A 168 -5.71 4.90 28.27
CA GLY A 168 -6.80 4.21 27.60
C GLY A 168 -7.41 5.02 26.45
N ARG A 169 -7.52 6.35 26.57
CA ARG A 169 -8.06 7.23 25.53
C ARG A 169 -7.11 7.32 24.34
N LYS A 170 -5.81 7.54 24.60
CA LYS A 170 -4.79 7.63 23.54
C LYS A 170 -4.60 6.30 22.81
N ALA A 171 -4.55 5.20 23.55
CA ALA A 171 -4.42 3.87 22.96
C ALA A 171 -5.64 3.51 22.09
N LYS A 172 -6.88 3.84 22.55
CA LYS A 172 -8.09 3.63 21.76
C LYS A 172 -8.03 4.42 20.46
N ALA A 173 -7.65 5.68 20.49
CA ALA A 173 -7.48 6.51 19.29
C ALA A 173 -6.40 5.94 18.34
N ALA A 174 -5.30 5.40 18.89
CA ALA A 174 -4.25 4.74 18.11
C ALA A 174 -4.76 3.46 17.43
N PHE A 175 -5.58 2.65 18.12
CA PHE A 175 -6.21 1.45 17.53
C PHE A 175 -7.23 1.81 16.45
N GLU A 176 -8.05 2.85 16.67
CA GLU A 176 -9.00 3.34 15.66
C GLU A 176 -8.28 3.85 14.40
N ARG A 177 -7.17 4.60 14.57
CA ARG A 177 -6.32 5.01 13.45
C ARG A 177 -5.73 3.81 12.71
N ALA A 178 -5.19 2.83 13.45
CA ALA A 178 -4.64 1.60 12.87
C ALA A 178 -5.68 0.83 12.04
N GLN A 179 -6.92 0.75 12.55
CA GLN A 179 -8.04 0.12 11.84
C GLN A 179 -8.36 0.86 10.53
N ILE A 180 -8.43 2.20 10.55
CA ILE A 180 -8.71 3.01 9.35
C ILE A 180 -7.64 2.79 8.29
N ILE A 181 -6.36 2.80 8.67
CA ILE A 181 -5.21 2.61 7.76
C ILE A 181 -5.20 1.18 7.19
N ALA A 182 -5.46 0.19 8.03
CA ALA A 182 -5.51 -1.21 7.60
C ALA A 182 -6.68 -1.48 6.65
N ASP A 183 -7.87 -0.92 6.92
CA ASP A 183 -9.04 -1.02 6.03
C ASP A 183 -8.74 -0.43 4.65
N ALA A 184 -8.10 0.75 4.62
CA ALA A 184 -7.72 1.43 3.39
C ALA A 184 -6.69 0.63 2.57
N THR A 185 -5.68 0.09 3.26
CA THR A 185 -4.64 -0.75 2.63
C THR A 185 -5.24 -2.06 2.11
N ASN A 186 -6.15 -2.69 2.86
CA ASN A 186 -6.79 -3.93 2.46
C ASN A 186 -7.76 -3.72 1.30
N LEU A 187 -8.45 -2.57 1.21
CA LEU A 187 -9.22 -2.20 0.03
C LEU A 187 -8.33 -2.20 -1.22
N ALA A 188 -7.17 -1.54 -1.16
CA ALA A 188 -6.24 -1.52 -2.29
C ALA A 188 -5.76 -2.93 -2.66
N ARG A 189 -5.50 -3.80 -1.67
CA ARG A 189 -5.14 -5.21 -1.89
C ARG A 189 -6.27 -5.99 -2.58
N ASP A 190 -7.50 -5.80 -2.15
CA ASP A 190 -8.66 -6.47 -2.74
C ASP A 190 -8.85 -6.05 -4.20
N LEU A 191 -8.71 -4.77 -4.52
CA LEU A 191 -8.81 -4.25 -5.87
C LEU A 191 -7.72 -4.84 -6.78
N VAL A 192 -6.46 -4.84 -6.34
CA VAL A 192 -5.33 -5.37 -7.12
C VAL A 192 -5.42 -6.90 -7.29
N ASN A 193 -5.82 -7.65 -6.26
CA ASN A 193 -5.95 -9.10 -6.33
C ASN A 193 -7.14 -9.55 -7.19
N THR A 194 -8.17 -8.72 -7.35
CA THR A 194 -9.35 -9.05 -8.17
C THR A 194 -8.93 -9.26 -9.63
N PRO A 195 -9.28 -10.37 -10.28
CA PRO A 195 -9.00 -10.63 -11.69
C PRO A 195 -9.63 -9.57 -12.60
N SER A 196 -8.97 -9.28 -13.74
CA SER A 196 -9.44 -8.25 -14.68
C SER A 196 -10.75 -8.61 -15.38
N GLY A 197 -11.15 -9.89 -15.40
CA GLY A 197 -12.49 -10.30 -15.82
C GLY A 197 -13.60 -9.68 -14.97
N ASP A 198 -13.38 -9.55 -13.67
CA ASP A 198 -14.30 -8.96 -12.69
C ASP A 198 -13.96 -7.51 -12.35
N LYS A 199 -13.01 -6.91 -13.05
CA LYS A 199 -12.53 -5.56 -12.81
C LYS A 199 -12.49 -4.77 -14.12
N SER A 200 -13.10 -3.60 -14.11
CA SER A 200 -13.18 -2.70 -15.27
C SER A 200 -13.02 -1.25 -14.80
N PRO A 201 -12.83 -0.29 -15.70
CA PRO A 201 -12.88 1.13 -15.36
C PRO A 201 -14.14 1.52 -14.59
N GLU A 202 -15.30 0.97 -14.97
CA GLU A 202 -16.57 1.21 -14.27
C GLU A 202 -16.57 0.62 -12.84
N SER A 203 -15.91 -0.53 -12.62
CA SER A 203 -15.80 -1.10 -11.26
C SER A 203 -14.96 -0.23 -10.32
N LEU A 204 -13.92 0.43 -10.83
CA LEU A 204 -13.16 1.42 -10.07
C LEU A 204 -14.00 2.69 -9.78
N ALA A 205 -14.81 3.12 -10.74
CA ALA A 205 -15.77 4.21 -10.54
C ALA A 205 -16.83 3.85 -9.48
N ALA A 206 -17.34 2.62 -9.51
CA ALA A 206 -18.28 2.11 -8.50
C ALA A 206 -17.66 2.11 -7.09
N GLU A 207 -16.38 1.75 -6.97
CA GLU A 207 -15.67 1.83 -5.69
C GLU A 207 -15.50 3.29 -5.23
N GLY A 208 -15.22 4.21 -6.15
CA GLY A 208 -15.24 5.65 -5.86
C GLY A 208 -16.59 6.13 -5.33
N ARG A 209 -17.70 5.66 -5.92
CA ARG A 209 -19.06 5.97 -5.44
C ARG A 209 -19.31 5.40 -4.03
N ARG A 210 -18.78 4.23 -3.70
CA ARG A 210 -18.86 3.64 -2.36
C ARG A 210 -18.09 4.45 -1.32
N ILE A 211 -16.99 5.08 -1.70
CA ILE A 211 -16.17 5.95 -0.83
C ILE A 211 -16.83 7.31 -0.64
N ALA A 212 -17.59 7.80 -1.63
CA ALA A 212 -18.26 9.07 -1.57
C ALA A 212 -19.24 9.16 -0.37
N GLY A 213 -19.40 10.35 0.17
CA GLY A 213 -20.05 10.61 1.46
C GLY A 213 -19.01 11.01 2.51
N ASN A 214 -19.43 11.31 3.73
CA ASN A 214 -18.55 11.75 4.83
C ASN A 214 -17.59 12.91 4.45
N GLY A 215 -18.08 13.85 3.64
CA GLY A 215 -17.29 15.00 3.15
C GLY A 215 -16.53 14.76 1.85
N VAL A 216 -16.62 13.58 1.23
CA VAL A 216 -16.06 13.28 -0.08
C VAL A 216 -17.15 13.35 -1.15
N LYS A 217 -16.96 14.20 -2.16
CA LYS A 217 -17.77 14.29 -3.38
C LYS A 217 -17.14 13.49 -4.51
N ILE A 218 -17.94 13.00 -5.43
CA ILE A 218 -17.47 12.26 -6.60
C ILE A 218 -18.05 12.85 -7.90
N THR A 219 -17.22 12.86 -8.95
CA THR A 219 -17.60 13.05 -10.35
C THR A 219 -16.97 11.92 -11.16
N VAL A 220 -17.73 11.32 -12.06
CA VAL A 220 -17.23 10.28 -12.97
C VAL A 220 -17.49 10.78 -14.39
N PHE A 221 -16.43 10.92 -15.17
CA PHE A 221 -16.52 11.27 -16.58
C PHE A 221 -16.61 9.99 -17.42
N ASP A 222 -17.64 9.86 -18.21
CA ASP A 222 -17.79 8.82 -19.23
C ASP A 222 -17.03 9.19 -20.51
N GLU A 223 -16.99 8.28 -21.49
CA GLU A 223 -16.23 8.50 -22.74
C GLU A 223 -16.71 9.72 -23.53
N LYS A 224 -18.02 9.97 -23.59
CA LYS A 224 -18.56 11.16 -24.25
C LYS A 224 -18.08 12.45 -23.61
N GLN A 225 -18.04 12.46 -22.29
CA GLN A 225 -17.55 13.61 -21.53
C GLN A 225 -16.04 13.76 -21.63
N LEU A 226 -15.29 12.63 -21.69
CA LEU A 226 -13.86 12.62 -21.91
C LEU A 226 -13.53 13.17 -23.31
N GLU A 227 -14.24 12.74 -24.35
CA GLU A 227 -14.08 13.21 -25.72
C GLU A 227 -14.37 14.71 -25.83
N ALA A 228 -15.52 15.15 -25.33
CA ALA A 228 -15.92 16.55 -25.32
C ALA A 228 -14.93 17.49 -24.64
N LYS A 229 -14.13 16.96 -23.71
CA LYS A 229 -13.11 17.70 -22.94
C LYS A 229 -11.68 17.50 -23.46
N GLY A 230 -11.45 16.61 -24.44
CA GLY A 230 -10.14 16.37 -25.03
C GLY A 230 -9.19 15.50 -24.19
N PHE A 231 -9.71 14.52 -23.45
CA PHE A 231 -8.90 13.54 -22.71
C PHE A 231 -8.38 12.42 -23.63
N GLY A 232 -7.51 12.79 -24.59
CA GLY A 232 -7.07 11.90 -25.66
C GLY A 232 -6.18 10.75 -25.19
N GLY A 233 -5.42 10.92 -24.10
CA GLY A 233 -4.59 9.86 -23.53
C GLY A 233 -5.43 8.73 -22.96
N ILE A 234 -6.45 9.06 -22.15
CA ILE A 234 -7.37 8.06 -21.55
C ILE A 234 -8.15 7.33 -22.63
N LEU A 235 -8.72 8.07 -23.59
CA LEU A 235 -9.50 7.51 -24.69
C LEU A 235 -8.62 6.69 -25.65
N GLY A 236 -7.45 7.18 -25.99
CA GLY A 236 -6.51 6.50 -26.90
C GLY A 236 -6.13 5.12 -26.38
N VAL A 237 -5.72 5.02 -25.12
CA VAL A 237 -5.35 3.73 -24.53
C VAL A 237 -6.55 2.78 -24.47
N GLY A 238 -7.74 3.28 -24.13
CA GLY A 238 -8.93 2.43 -23.98
C GLY A 238 -9.58 1.96 -25.29
N ARG A 239 -9.20 2.51 -26.46
CA ARG A 239 -9.84 2.23 -27.77
C ARG A 239 -9.88 0.75 -28.15
N GLY A 240 -8.84 -0.01 -27.75
CA GLY A 240 -8.77 -1.44 -28.02
C GLY A 240 -9.58 -2.31 -27.06
N SER A 241 -10.33 -1.76 -26.11
CA SER A 241 -11.10 -2.52 -25.13
C SER A 241 -12.60 -2.33 -25.33
N SER A 242 -13.35 -3.42 -25.11
CA SER A 242 -14.82 -3.35 -24.99
C SER A 242 -15.31 -2.72 -23.69
N LYS A 243 -14.40 -2.44 -22.75
CA LYS A 243 -14.73 -1.86 -21.43
C LYS A 243 -14.48 -0.34 -21.46
N PRO A 244 -15.54 0.48 -21.41
CA PRO A 244 -15.42 1.93 -21.56
C PRO A 244 -14.51 2.58 -20.51
N SER A 245 -13.64 3.49 -20.97
CA SER A 245 -12.75 4.29 -20.16
C SER A 245 -13.48 5.25 -19.23
N ARG A 246 -12.85 5.65 -18.13
CA ARG A 246 -13.39 6.62 -17.16
C ARG A 246 -12.28 7.53 -16.62
N LEU A 247 -12.65 8.74 -16.22
CA LEU A 247 -11.90 9.52 -15.24
C LEU A 247 -12.78 9.67 -14.00
N VAL A 248 -12.26 9.20 -12.84
CA VAL A 248 -12.95 9.32 -11.57
C VAL A 248 -12.29 10.42 -10.77
N GLN A 249 -13.05 11.44 -10.38
CA GLN A 249 -12.62 12.53 -9.50
C GLN A 249 -13.31 12.40 -8.15
N LEU A 250 -12.52 12.36 -7.06
CA LEU A 250 -13.00 12.43 -5.69
C LEU A 250 -12.46 13.71 -5.05
N ARG A 251 -13.30 14.48 -4.35
CA ARG A 251 -12.89 15.71 -3.69
C ARG A 251 -13.30 15.73 -2.23
N TYR A 252 -12.31 15.89 -1.35
CA TYR A 252 -12.47 16.17 0.07
C TYR A 252 -12.07 17.63 0.32
N GLU A 253 -13.02 18.46 0.74
CA GLU A 253 -12.86 19.92 0.85
C GLU A 253 -13.34 20.42 2.22
N PRO A 254 -12.57 20.22 3.29
CA PRO A 254 -12.93 20.69 4.61
C PRO A 254 -12.90 22.21 4.69
N ALA A 255 -13.80 22.80 5.47
CA ALA A 255 -13.86 24.25 5.68
C ALA A 255 -12.51 24.77 6.24
N GLY A 256 -12.07 25.93 5.73
CA GLY A 256 -10.84 26.60 6.17
C GLY A 256 -9.54 25.98 5.66
N ALA A 257 -9.60 24.93 4.85
CA ALA A 257 -8.39 24.37 4.21
C ALA A 257 -7.76 25.38 3.25
N LYS A 258 -6.44 25.59 3.41
CA LYS A 258 -5.69 26.56 2.60
C LYS A 258 -4.94 25.92 1.43
N ARG A 259 -4.65 24.63 1.52
CA ARG A 259 -3.84 23.89 0.55
C ARG A 259 -4.63 22.78 -0.11
N THR A 260 -4.37 22.53 -1.39
CA THR A 260 -4.97 21.47 -2.18
C THR A 260 -3.89 20.49 -2.63
N VAL A 261 -3.99 19.25 -2.18
CA VAL A 261 -3.15 18.13 -2.65
C VAL A 261 -3.94 17.37 -3.70
N ALA A 262 -3.41 17.27 -4.91
CA ALA A 262 -3.96 16.40 -5.93
C ALA A 262 -3.25 15.03 -5.88
N LEU A 263 -4.02 13.96 -5.83
CA LEU A 263 -3.54 12.57 -5.91
C LEU A 263 -3.99 11.98 -7.25
N VAL A 264 -3.05 11.58 -8.11
CA VAL A 264 -3.35 11.00 -9.42
C VAL A 264 -2.95 9.53 -9.42
N GLY A 265 -3.88 8.63 -9.74
CA GLY A 265 -3.64 7.19 -9.72
C GLY A 265 -3.75 6.55 -11.10
N LYS A 266 -2.72 5.78 -11.51
CA LYS A 266 -2.80 4.92 -12.70
C LYS A 266 -3.86 3.83 -12.48
N GLY A 267 -4.83 3.75 -13.40
CA GLY A 267 -5.97 2.86 -13.30
C GLY A 267 -6.10 1.89 -14.47
N ILE A 268 -5.02 1.31 -14.97
CA ILE A 268 -5.07 0.32 -16.05
C ILE A 268 -5.55 -1.02 -15.50
N THR A 269 -6.79 -1.38 -15.80
CA THR A 269 -7.45 -2.55 -15.19
C THR A 269 -6.90 -3.88 -15.69
N PHE A 270 -6.35 -3.89 -16.89
CA PHE A 270 -5.50 -4.93 -17.44
C PHE A 270 -4.57 -4.31 -18.49
N ASP A 271 -3.30 -4.68 -18.48
CA ASP A 271 -2.32 -4.23 -19.45
C ASP A 271 -1.77 -5.41 -20.26
N SER A 272 -2.28 -5.58 -21.47
CA SER A 272 -1.75 -6.56 -22.42
C SER A 272 -0.49 -6.06 -23.14
N GLY A 273 -0.17 -4.75 -23.03
CA GLY A 273 0.78 -4.05 -23.87
C GLY A 273 0.16 -3.43 -25.12
N GLY A 274 -1.11 -3.71 -25.41
CA GLY A 274 -1.76 -3.28 -26.65
C GLY A 274 -1.16 -3.94 -27.88
N ILE A 275 -0.94 -3.20 -28.95
CA ILE A 275 -0.29 -3.71 -30.18
C ILE A 275 1.15 -4.17 -29.91
N ASN A 276 1.88 -3.53 -29.01
CA ASN A 276 3.15 -4.00 -28.48
C ASN A 276 2.93 -5.07 -27.39
N LEU A 277 2.34 -6.20 -27.78
CA LEU A 277 1.89 -7.24 -26.88
C LEU A 277 3.01 -7.74 -25.97
N LYS A 278 2.74 -7.79 -24.67
CA LYS A 278 3.67 -8.31 -23.67
C LYS A 278 3.92 -9.80 -23.90
N PRO A 279 5.15 -10.31 -23.59
CA PRO A 279 5.39 -11.74 -23.54
C PRO A 279 4.52 -12.40 -22.47
N SER A 280 4.16 -13.68 -22.65
CA SER A 280 3.24 -14.42 -21.78
C SER A 280 3.70 -14.52 -20.31
N GLY A 281 5.00 -14.46 -20.05
CA GLY A 281 5.53 -14.51 -18.68
C GLY A 281 5.14 -13.28 -17.86
N GLY A 282 4.35 -13.49 -16.81
CA GLY A 282 3.91 -12.42 -15.90
C GLY A 282 2.66 -11.65 -16.32
N LEU A 283 2.07 -11.98 -17.48
CA LEU A 283 0.87 -11.34 -17.99
C LEU A 283 -0.34 -11.53 -17.04
N ASP A 284 -0.41 -12.64 -16.33
CA ASP A 284 -1.43 -12.93 -15.30
C ASP A 284 -1.42 -11.91 -14.14
N TRP A 285 -0.28 -11.25 -13.91
CA TRP A 285 -0.14 -10.20 -12.90
C TRP A 285 -0.46 -8.81 -13.41
N MET A 286 -0.67 -8.60 -14.71
CA MET A 286 -1.04 -7.29 -15.27
C MET A 286 -2.43 -6.80 -14.80
N LYS A 287 -3.18 -7.63 -14.08
CA LYS A 287 -4.31 -7.19 -13.24
C LYS A 287 -3.91 -6.19 -12.15
N MET A 288 -2.63 -6.11 -11.77
CA MET A 288 -2.11 -5.18 -10.76
C MET A 288 -1.89 -3.75 -11.29
N ASP A 289 -2.00 -3.54 -12.59
CA ASP A 289 -1.58 -2.30 -13.23
C ASP A 289 -2.49 -1.09 -12.98
N MET A 290 -3.46 -1.29 -12.13
CA MET A 290 -4.29 -0.28 -11.48
C MET A 290 -3.90 -0.07 -10.00
N GLY A 291 -2.70 -0.49 -9.60
CA GLY A 291 -2.23 -0.37 -8.21
C GLY A 291 -2.17 1.09 -7.72
N GLY A 292 -1.87 2.03 -8.60
CA GLY A 292 -1.91 3.46 -8.31
C GLY A 292 -3.34 3.94 -7.99
N ALA A 293 -4.31 3.59 -8.82
CA ALA A 293 -5.73 3.88 -8.56
C ALA A 293 -6.20 3.26 -7.24
N ALA A 294 -5.80 2.01 -6.97
CA ALA A 294 -6.13 1.32 -5.73
C ALA A 294 -5.54 2.03 -4.51
N ALA A 295 -4.30 2.53 -4.60
CA ALA A 295 -3.68 3.30 -3.53
C ALA A 295 -4.40 4.61 -3.28
N VAL A 296 -4.79 5.33 -4.34
CA VAL A 296 -5.56 6.59 -4.24
C VAL A 296 -6.95 6.34 -3.64
N LEU A 297 -7.69 5.31 -4.09
CA LEU A 297 -8.99 4.94 -3.54
C LEU A 297 -8.90 4.58 -2.05
N GLY A 298 -7.93 3.75 -1.67
CA GLY A 298 -7.67 3.42 -0.28
C GLY A 298 -7.37 4.67 0.56
N THR A 299 -6.52 5.56 0.04
CA THR A 299 -6.19 6.83 0.71
C THR A 299 -7.43 7.68 0.91
N MET A 300 -8.29 7.86 -0.10
CA MET A 300 -9.52 8.63 0.02
C MET A 300 -10.51 8.04 1.01
N GLN A 301 -10.60 6.70 1.10
CA GLN A 301 -11.38 6.03 2.16
C GLN A 301 -10.88 6.38 3.56
N ALA A 302 -9.56 6.44 3.77
CA ALA A 302 -8.97 6.83 5.05
C ALA A 302 -9.21 8.31 5.34
N ILE A 303 -9.01 9.19 4.36
CA ILE A 303 -9.20 10.65 4.49
C ILE A 303 -10.61 11.00 4.92
N ALA A 304 -11.63 10.33 4.36
CA ALA A 304 -13.03 10.51 4.76
C ALA A 304 -13.27 10.27 6.25
N LYS A 305 -12.49 9.38 6.88
CA LYS A 305 -12.58 9.03 8.30
C LYS A 305 -11.63 9.84 9.19
N LEU A 306 -10.40 10.10 8.71
CA LEU A 306 -9.36 10.83 9.47
C LEU A 306 -9.57 12.34 9.48
N LYS A 307 -10.24 12.87 8.48
CA LYS A 307 -10.68 14.28 8.37
C LYS A 307 -9.55 15.31 8.55
N PRO A 308 -8.47 15.25 7.75
CA PRO A 308 -7.38 16.23 7.81
C PRO A 308 -7.88 17.63 7.43
N LYS A 309 -7.12 18.67 7.82
CA LYS A 309 -7.43 20.08 7.51
C LYS A 309 -6.87 20.55 6.16
N VAL A 310 -6.68 19.66 5.20
CA VAL A 310 -6.17 19.91 3.85
C VAL A 310 -7.19 19.46 2.81
N ARG A 311 -7.32 20.17 1.69
CA ARG A 311 -8.14 19.72 0.57
C ARG A 311 -7.40 18.58 -0.15
N VAL A 312 -8.12 17.51 -0.47
CA VAL A 312 -7.58 16.39 -1.23
C VAL A 312 -8.46 16.16 -2.45
N HIS A 313 -7.89 16.36 -3.63
CA HIS A 313 -8.53 16.05 -4.91
C HIS A 313 -7.85 14.82 -5.50
N ALA A 314 -8.61 13.76 -5.71
CA ALA A 314 -8.09 12.51 -6.26
C ALA A 314 -8.62 12.31 -7.68
N TYR A 315 -7.75 11.88 -8.57
CA TYR A 315 -8.04 11.62 -9.97
C TYR A 315 -7.57 10.23 -10.35
N ILE A 316 -8.46 9.41 -10.89
CA ILE A 316 -8.16 8.05 -11.32
C ILE A 316 -8.40 7.99 -12.81
N ALA A 317 -7.32 7.98 -13.60
CA ALA A 317 -7.35 7.76 -15.03
C ALA A 317 -7.43 6.25 -15.29
N THR A 318 -8.58 5.77 -15.75
CA THR A 318 -8.79 4.32 -15.86
C THR A 318 -9.25 3.89 -17.24
N ALA A 319 -8.55 2.90 -17.77
CA ALA A 319 -8.75 2.25 -19.07
C ALA A 319 -8.32 0.78 -18.97
N GLU A 320 -8.55 0.01 -20.02
CA GLU A 320 -8.00 -1.32 -20.21
C GLU A 320 -7.21 -1.31 -21.53
N ASN A 321 -5.93 -1.71 -21.50
CA ASN A 321 -5.04 -1.70 -22.67
C ASN A 321 -5.07 -3.07 -23.35
N MET A 322 -5.77 -3.15 -24.49
CA MET A 322 -5.97 -4.37 -25.25
C MET A 322 -5.61 -4.19 -26.73
N PRO A 323 -5.12 -5.24 -27.41
CA PRO A 323 -4.98 -5.22 -28.87
C PRO A 323 -6.34 -5.44 -29.52
N ASP A 324 -6.66 -4.59 -30.49
CA ASP A 324 -7.90 -4.66 -31.30
C ASP A 324 -7.68 -3.92 -32.61
N GLY A 325 -8.61 -4.03 -33.53
CA GLY A 325 -8.58 -3.31 -34.82
C GLY A 325 -8.64 -1.78 -34.69
N ASP A 326 -9.18 -1.27 -33.56
CA ASP A 326 -9.30 0.15 -33.28
C ASP A 326 -8.23 0.64 -32.24
N ALA A 327 -7.35 -0.25 -31.74
CA ALA A 327 -6.31 0.12 -30.79
C ALA A 327 -5.31 1.13 -31.34
N ILE A 328 -4.75 1.97 -30.46
CA ILE A 328 -3.62 2.86 -30.83
C ILE A 328 -2.42 2.06 -31.31
N ARG A 329 -1.65 2.63 -32.21
CA ARG A 329 -0.50 1.99 -32.85
C ARG A 329 0.77 2.81 -32.63
N PRO A 330 1.93 2.17 -32.64
CA PRO A 330 3.19 2.90 -32.74
C PRO A 330 3.18 3.82 -33.98
N GLY A 331 3.55 5.09 -33.77
CA GLY A 331 3.49 6.17 -34.78
C GLY A 331 2.23 7.03 -34.72
N ASP A 332 1.19 6.61 -34.01
CA ASP A 332 0.02 7.48 -33.78
C ASP A 332 0.40 8.68 -32.89
N VAL A 333 -0.28 9.80 -33.06
CA VAL A 333 -0.12 11.00 -32.22
C VAL A 333 -1.40 11.20 -31.42
N ILE A 334 -1.24 11.36 -30.11
CA ILE A 334 -2.31 11.64 -29.15
C ILE A 334 -2.26 13.12 -28.77
N THR A 335 -3.40 13.81 -28.80
CA THR A 335 -3.56 15.12 -28.18
C THR A 335 -4.13 14.93 -26.77
N HIS A 336 -3.35 15.26 -25.75
CA HIS A 336 -3.76 15.18 -24.37
C HIS A 336 -4.64 16.34 -23.92
N TYR A 337 -5.27 16.17 -22.76
CA TYR A 337 -5.96 17.28 -22.09
C TYR A 337 -5.02 18.48 -21.95
N GLY A 338 -5.51 19.69 -22.36
CA GLY A 338 -4.70 20.90 -22.37
C GLY A 338 -3.86 21.11 -23.62
N GLY A 339 -3.93 20.21 -24.62
CA GLY A 339 -3.42 20.41 -25.99
C GLY A 339 -2.00 19.93 -26.27
N ILE A 340 -1.23 19.48 -25.25
CA ILE A 340 0.10 18.87 -25.46
C ILE A 340 -0.09 17.57 -26.25
N THR A 341 0.78 17.33 -27.24
CA THR A 341 0.73 16.13 -28.09
C THR A 341 1.86 15.14 -27.73
N SER A 342 1.57 13.85 -27.89
CA SER A 342 2.61 12.82 -27.77
C SER A 342 2.53 11.78 -28.89
N GLU A 343 3.67 11.48 -29.48
CA GLU A 343 3.87 10.34 -30.37
C GLU A 343 3.91 9.05 -29.55
N VAL A 344 3.14 8.07 -29.96
CA VAL A 344 3.14 6.74 -29.38
C VAL A 344 4.29 5.93 -29.98
N GLY A 345 5.40 5.82 -29.28
CA GLY A 345 6.52 4.96 -29.71
C GLY A 345 6.35 3.51 -29.26
N ASN A 346 5.57 3.28 -28.18
CA ASN A 346 5.27 1.95 -27.67
C ASN A 346 3.93 1.98 -26.92
N THR A 347 2.99 1.13 -27.32
CA THR A 347 1.67 1.02 -26.69
C THR A 347 1.70 0.36 -25.30
N ASP A 348 2.80 -0.28 -24.92
CA ASP A 348 3.08 -0.83 -23.58
C ASP A 348 3.60 0.25 -22.58
N ALA A 349 3.72 1.49 -23.06
CA ALA A 349 3.97 2.66 -22.21
C ALA A 349 2.70 3.52 -22.09
N GLU A 350 1.58 2.90 -21.85
CA GLU A 350 0.21 3.41 -21.82
C GLU A 350 -0.11 4.16 -20.53
N GLY A 351 0.46 3.71 -19.41
CA GLY A 351 0.19 4.30 -18.09
C GLY A 351 0.48 5.78 -18.04
N ARG A 352 1.59 6.22 -18.63
CA ARG A 352 1.93 7.63 -18.69
C ARG A 352 1.00 8.43 -19.62
N LEU A 353 0.42 7.80 -20.64
CA LEU A 353 -0.53 8.46 -21.54
C LEU A 353 -1.84 8.80 -20.82
N VAL A 354 -2.42 7.83 -20.08
CA VAL A 354 -3.65 8.08 -19.32
C VAL A 354 -3.43 9.05 -18.16
N MET A 355 -2.26 8.98 -17.50
CA MET A 355 -1.94 9.85 -16.37
C MET A 355 -1.66 11.29 -16.78
N ALA A 356 -1.08 11.51 -17.97
CA ALA A 356 -0.85 12.83 -18.54
C ALA A 356 -2.12 13.70 -18.53
N ASP A 357 -3.23 13.14 -18.99
CA ASP A 357 -4.53 13.82 -19.00
C ASP A 357 -4.98 14.20 -17.58
N ALA A 358 -4.88 13.26 -16.62
CA ALA A 358 -5.34 13.49 -15.26
C ALA A 358 -4.44 14.50 -14.51
N ILE A 359 -3.13 14.50 -14.79
CA ILE A 359 -2.18 15.46 -14.22
C ILE A 359 -2.47 16.87 -14.77
N ALA A 360 -2.63 17.02 -16.10
CA ALA A 360 -2.98 18.29 -16.72
C ALA A 360 -4.31 18.83 -16.18
N TYR A 361 -5.32 17.96 -16.03
CA TYR A 361 -6.60 18.34 -15.43
C TYR A 361 -6.48 18.72 -13.96
N ALA A 362 -5.70 17.99 -13.16
CA ALA A 362 -5.45 18.33 -11.75
C ALA A 362 -4.78 19.70 -11.59
N LYS A 363 -3.83 20.03 -12.46
CA LYS A 363 -3.20 21.37 -12.55
C LYS A 363 -4.24 22.45 -12.79
N GLU A 364 -5.10 22.28 -13.81
CA GLU A 364 -6.15 23.25 -14.14
C GLU A 364 -7.16 23.43 -12.99
N GLN A 365 -7.42 22.36 -12.22
CA GLN A 365 -8.29 22.43 -11.04
C GLN A 365 -7.63 23.11 -9.81
N GLY A 366 -6.45 23.72 -9.96
CA GLY A 366 -5.79 24.53 -8.93
C GLY A 366 -5.12 23.73 -7.84
N ALA A 367 -4.47 22.63 -8.17
CA ALA A 367 -3.64 21.88 -7.23
C ALA A 367 -2.40 22.69 -6.80
N ASP A 368 -2.13 22.77 -5.49
CA ASP A 368 -0.90 23.37 -4.96
C ASP A 368 0.30 22.39 -5.00
N VAL A 369 0.02 21.11 -5.12
CA VAL A 369 0.96 20.03 -5.36
C VAL A 369 0.25 18.85 -6.01
N ILE A 370 0.89 18.24 -6.99
CA ILE A 370 0.40 17.03 -7.66
C ILE A 370 1.30 15.87 -7.24
N VAL A 371 0.68 14.83 -6.68
CA VAL A 371 1.33 13.55 -6.38
C VAL A 371 0.69 12.51 -7.24
N ASP A 372 1.43 11.91 -8.15
CA ASP A 372 0.95 10.74 -8.86
C ASP A 372 1.57 9.45 -8.32
N ILE A 373 0.84 8.37 -8.46
CA ILE A 373 1.26 7.05 -8.05
C ILE A 373 0.88 6.01 -9.10
N ALA A 374 1.84 5.21 -9.53
CA ALA A 374 1.66 4.27 -10.62
C ALA A 374 2.56 3.03 -10.53
N THR A 375 2.06 1.90 -11.00
CA THR A 375 2.85 0.75 -11.43
C THR A 375 3.44 1.06 -12.80
N LEU A 376 4.43 1.99 -12.86
CA LEU A 376 4.74 2.64 -14.12
C LEU A 376 5.83 1.93 -14.91
N THR A 377 6.96 1.59 -14.25
CA THR A 377 8.12 1.15 -15.03
C THR A 377 8.81 -0.11 -14.50
N GLY A 378 9.11 -1.03 -15.40
CA GLY A 378 10.04 -2.12 -15.13
C GLY A 378 11.46 -1.61 -14.79
N ALA A 379 11.84 -0.44 -15.31
CA ALA A 379 13.12 0.18 -15.03
C ALA A 379 13.28 0.55 -13.53
N CYS A 380 12.21 1.01 -12.87
CA CYS A 380 12.22 1.27 -11.43
C CYS A 380 12.41 -0.05 -10.65
N MET A 381 11.79 -1.16 -11.09
CA MET A 381 11.98 -2.48 -10.48
C MET A 381 13.43 -2.96 -10.61
N VAL A 382 14.07 -2.75 -11.76
CA VAL A 382 15.48 -3.09 -11.98
C VAL A 382 16.39 -2.26 -11.06
N ALA A 383 16.09 -0.98 -10.89
CA ALA A 383 16.91 -0.07 -10.07
C ALA A 383 16.76 -0.32 -8.56
N LEU A 384 15.54 -0.54 -8.06
CA LEU A 384 15.22 -0.56 -6.62
C LEU A 384 14.72 -1.92 -6.11
N GLY A 385 14.49 -2.87 -7.00
CA GLY A 385 13.95 -4.19 -6.64
C GLY A 385 12.45 -4.16 -6.30
N HIS A 386 11.99 -5.23 -5.63
CA HIS A 386 10.56 -5.48 -5.38
C HIS A 386 10.06 -5.01 -4.00
N TRP A 387 10.91 -4.35 -3.20
CA TRP A 387 10.53 -3.98 -1.83
C TRP A 387 10.46 -2.48 -1.59
N MET A 388 10.95 -1.72 -2.53
CA MET A 388 11.01 -0.26 -2.48
C MET A 388 10.31 0.34 -3.70
N PHE A 389 9.74 1.51 -3.53
CA PHE A 389 9.26 2.32 -4.64
C PHE A 389 10.17 3.52 -4.90
N GLY A 390 10.16 4.00 -6.14
CA GLY A 390 10.90 5.18 -6.54
C GLY A 390 10.10 6.43 -6.26
N VAL A 391 10.77 7.49 -5.79
CA VAL A 391 10.21 8.83 -5.62
C VAL A 391 11.00 9.78 -6.51
N MET A 392 10.31 10.47 -7.41
CA MET A 392 10.88 11.53 -8.24
C MET A 392 10.09 12.81 -8.01
N ALA A 393 10.73 13.94 -7.80
CA ALA A 393 10.04 15.19 -7.50
C ALA A 393 10.70 16.39 -8.19
N SER A 394 9.92 17.46 -8.42
CA SER A 394 10.39 18.72 -8.97
C SER A 394 11.37 19.47 -8.05
N SER A 395 11.38 19.11 -6.76
CA SER A 395 12.36 19.61 -5.80
C SER A 395 12.80 18.54 -4.79
N ARG A 396 14.06 18.62 -4.31
CA ARG A 396 14.53 17.74 -3.23
C ARG A 396 13.72 17.91 -1.93
N ALA A 397 13.19 19.09 -1.69
CA ALA A 397 12.35 19.34 -0.52
C ALA A 397 11.04 18.54 -0.58
N ASP A 398 10.43 18.43 -1.76
CA ASP A 398 9.20 17.66 -1.95
C ASP A 398 9.48 16.16 -1.97
N ALA A 399 10.59 15.71 -2.58
CA ALA A 399 11.07 14.33 -2.46
C ALA A 399 11.23 13.94 -0.99
N LYS A 400 11.92 14.80 -0.19
CA LYS A 400 12.11 14.55 1.24
C LYS A 400 10.80 14.40 2.00
N LYS A 401 9.79 15.24 1.76
CA LYS A 401 8.47 15.12 2.41
C LYS A 401 7.83 13.74 2.14
N MET A 402 7.94 13.25 0.90
CA MET A 402 7.41 11.94 0.53
C MET A 402 8.20 10.80 1.17
N LEU A 403 9.54 10.89 1.19
CA LEU A 403 10.40 9.90 1.86
C LEU A 403 10.15 9.85 3.36
N ASP A 404 10.02 11.01 4.03
CA ASP A 404 9.68 11.07 5.45
C ASP A 404 8.29 10.45 5.73
N ALA A 405 7.34 10.62 4.82
CA ALA A 405 6.03 9.96 4.91
C ALA A 405 6.13 8.44 4.75
N ALA A 406 6.97 7.97 3.82
CA ALA A 406 7.23 6.55 3.61
C ALA A 406 7.90 5.92 4.84
N GLU A 407 8.84 6.62 5.48
CA GLU A 407 9.49 6.16 6.72
C GLU A 407 8.46 6.02 7.87
N ARG A 408 7.60 7.04 8.09
CA ARG A 408 6.52 6.95 9.09
C ARG A 408 5.56 5.80 8.80
N ALA A 409 5.23 5.59 7.53
CA ALA A 409 4.40 4.46 7.08
C ALA A 409 5.10 3.09 7.21
N GLY A 410 6.43 3.06 7.33
CA GLY A 410 7.23 1.83 7.30
C GLY A 410 7.26 1.18 5.92
N GLU A 411 7.15 1.97 4.85
CA GLU A 411 7.30 1.52 3.46
C GLU A 411 8.68 1.93 2.92
N GLY A 412 9.35 1.02 2.21
CA GLY A 412 10.65 1.31 1.61
C GLY A 412 10.48 2.26 0.42
N ALA A 413 11.26 3.32 0.39
CA ALA A 413 11.27 4.30 -0.69
C ALA A 413 12.68 4.83 -0.93
N TRP A 414 12.98 5.26 -2.16
CA TRP A 414 14.24 5.91 -2.49
C TRP A 414 14.03 6.97 -3.57
N GLU A 415 14.79 8.07 -3.48
CA GLU A 415 14.77 9.14 -4.48
C GLU A 415 15.48 8.72 -5.75
N LEU A 416 14.83 8.90 -6.90
CA LEU A 416 15.43 8.90 -8.24
C LEU A 416 15.34 10.31 -8.81
N PRO A 417 16.35 10.80 -9.58
CA PRO A 417 16.34 12.16 -10.06
C PRO A 417 15.38 12.37 -11.23
N LEU A 418 14.78 13.55 -11.34
CA LEU A 418 14.29 14.09 -12.61
C LEU A 418 15.45 14.81 -13.29
N TYR A 419 16.27 14.06 -14.04
CA TYR A 419 17.50 14.57 -14.65
C TYR A 419 17.19 15.28 -15.96
N GLU A 420 17.17 16.60 -15.94
CA GLU A 420 16.71 17.46 -17.01
C GLU A 420 17.31 17.17 -18.41
N PRO A 421 18.62 16.85 -18.55
CA PRO A 421 19.17 16.49 -19.86
C PRO A 421 18.49 15.30 -20.53
N TYR A 422 17.83 14.41 -19.76
CA TYR A 422 17.11 13.25 -20.34
C TYR A 422 15.78 13.64 -21.04
N ARG A 423 15.35 14.91 -20.97
CA ARG A 423 14.19 15.38 -21.77
C ARG A 423 14.44 15.28 -23.27
N GLU A 424 15.70 15.32 -23.69
CA GLU A 424 16.04 15.12 -25.09
C GLU A 424 15.56 13.75 -25.60
N ALA A 425 15.64 12.72 -24.76
CA ALA A 425 15.23 11.37 -25.13
C ALA A 425 13.71 11.17 -25.29
N ILE A 426 12.90 12.10 -24.81
CA ILE A 426 11.44 12.07 -24.96
C ILE A 426 10.90 13.11 -25.96
N ARG A 427 11.77 13.74 -26.75
CA ARG A 427 11.34 14.60 -27.87
C ARG A 427 10.84 13.78 -29.04
N SER A 428 9.89 14.30 -29.78
CA SER A 428 9.39 13.77 -31.03
C SER A 428 9.68 14.76 -32.17
N GLU A 429 9.80 14.24 -33.39
CA GLU A 429 9.90 15.06 -34.59
C GLU A 429 8.53 15.49 -35.13
N ILE A 430 7.44 14.81 -34.71
CA ILE A 430 6.09 15.00 -35.21
C ILE A 430 5.07 15.42 -34.14
N ALA A 431 5.47 15.44 -32.89
CA ALA A 431 4.66 15.82 -31.73
C ALA A 431 5.51 16.58 -30.69
N ASP A 432 4.92 17.10 -29.63
CA ASP A 432 5.67 17.76 -28.57
C ASP A 432 6.55 16.78 -27.78
N LEU A 433 6.05 15.56 -27.56
CA LEU A 433 6.71 14.52 -26.78
C LEU A 433 6.63 13.17 -27.49
N ARG A 434 7.46 12.23 -27.03
CA ARG A 434 7.35 10.80 -27.31
C ARG A 434 7.17 10.01 -26.02
N ASN A 435 6.30 9.01 -26.02
CA ASN A 435 5.98 8.28 -24.79
C ASN A 435 7.07 7.29 -24.32
N ILE A 436 8.08 7.06 -25.15
CA ILE A 436 9.28 6.28 -24.80
C ILE A 436 10.56 6.99 -25.26
N ASN A 437 11.72 6.53 -24.76
CA ASN A 437 13.01 7.04 -25.20
C ASN A 437 13.19 6.86 -26.73
N SER A 438 13.60 7.93 -27.40
CA SER A 438 14.07 7.93 -28.79
C SER A 438 15.58 7.67 -28.89
N LEU A 439 16.31 7.83 -27.78
CA LEU A 439 17.76 7.60 -27.67
C LEU A 439 18.02 6.36 -26.80
N ASP A 440 19.09 5.63 -27.11
CA ASP A 440 19.55 4.47 -26.31
C ASP A 440 20.41 4.91 -25.12
N ILE A 441 19.78 5.61 -24.16
CA ILE A 441 20.45 6.13 -22.96
C ILE A 441 20.07 5.40 -21.67
N GLY A 442 19.17 4.41 -21.75
CA GLY A 442 18.61 3.80 -20.55
C GLY A 442 17.71 4.77 -19.78
N GLY A 443 17.68 4.67 -18.43
CA GLY A 443 16.99 5.61 -17.55
C GLY A 443 15.46 5.66 -17.69
N GLY A 444 14.82 4.56 -18.07
CA GLY A 444 13.39 4.51 -18.39
C GLY A 444 12.44 4.98 -17.29
N ALA A 445 12.83 4.86 -16.01
CA ALA A 445 12.06 5.40 -14.90
C ALA A 445 12.13 6.94 -14.88
N ILE A 446 13.32 7.49 -15.12
CA ILE A 446 13.57 8.94 -15.10
C ILE A 446 12.82 9.62 -16.26
N THR A 447 12.94 9.06 -17.48
CA THR A 447 12.27 9.61 -18.66
C THR A 447 10.74 9.50 -18.56
N ALA A 448 10.21 8.46 -17.92
CA ALA A 448 8.79 8.36 -17.61
C ALA A 448 8.33 9.46 -16.63
N GLY A 449 9.11 9.71 -15.58
CA GLY A 449 8.84 10.80 -14.64
C GLY A 449 8.90 12.17 -15.29
N LEU A 450 9.88 12.42 -16.18
CA LEU A 450 10.01 13.66 -16.95
C LEU A 450 8.85 13.87 -17.93
N PHE A 451 8.39 12.78 -18.60
CA PHE A 451 7.21 12.83 -19.43
C PHE A 451 6.00 13.34 -18.65
N LEU A 452 5.71 12.72 -17.50
CA LEU A 452 4.58 13.10 -16.64
C LEU A 452 4.73 14.52 -16.06
N GLN A 453 5.94 14.89 -15.64
CA GLN A 453 6.21 16.22 -15.10
C GLN A 453 5.86 17.34 -16.11
N THR A 454 6.00 17.10 -17.42
CA THR A 454 5.65 18.09 -18.45
C THR A 454 4.19 18.53 -18.31
N PHE A 455 3.29 17.63 -17.98
CA PHE A 455 1.85 17.93 -17.83
C PHE A 455 1.53 18.64 -16.50
N ALA A 456 2.38 18.49 -15.47
CA ALA A 456 2.26 19.27 -14.25
C ALA A 456 2.72 20.73 -14.42
N GLY A 457 3.55 21.01 -15.43
CA GLY A 457 4.11 22.35 -15.68
C GLY A 457 4.86 22.86 -14.46
N ASP A 458 4.54 24.08 -14.03
CA ASP A 458 5.20 24.75 -12.86
C ASP A 458 4.61 24.32 -11.52
N THR A 459 3.53 23.51 -11.51
CA THR A 459 2.96 22.98 -10.25
C THR A 459 3.94 22.03 -9.58
N PRO A 460 4.24 22.17 -8.27
CA PRO A 460 5.04 21.21 -7.52
C PRO A 460 4.57 19.78 -7.76
N TYR A 461 5.49 18.89 -8.15
CA TYR A 461 5.16 17.58 -8.65
C TYR A 461 5.98 16.48 -7.97
N ILE A 462 5.32 15.38 -7.64
CA ILE A 462 5.94 14.17 -7.06
C ILE A 462 5.36 12.96 -7.78
N HIS A 463 6.25 12.14 -8.37
CA HIS A 463 5.93 10.84 -8.94
C HIS A 463 6.36 9.72 -7.98
N VAL A 464 5.47 8.75 -7.75
CA VAL A 464 5.71 7.56 -6.92
C VAL A 464 5.54 6.31 -7.79
N ASP A 465 6.67 5.69 -8.18
CA ASP A 465 6.67 4.47 -9.00
C ASP A 465 6.65 3.22 -8.10
N ILE A 466 5.48 2.59 -8.00
CA ILE A 466 5.24 1.40 -7.17
C ILE A 466 5.28 0.09 -7.97
N ALA A 467 5.81 0.06 -9.19
CA ALA A 467 5.87 -1.15 -10.01
C ALA A 467 6.54 -2.32 -9.27
N GLY A 468 7.61 -2.05 -8.52
CA GLY A 468 8.32 -3.06 -7.72
C GLY A 468 7.50 -3.62 -6.56
N PRO A 469 7.07 -2.80 -5.60
CA PRO A 469 6.43 -3.26 -4.38
C PRO A 469 4.93 -3.52 -4.50
N ALA A 470 4.27 -3.34 -5.65
CA ALA A 470 2.83 -3.53 -5.82
C ALA A 470 2.38 -4.97 -5.53
N LYS A 471 3.25 -5.97 -5.78
CA LYS A 471 3.02 -7.37 -5.45
C LYS A 471 4.16 -7.97 -4.65
N SER A 472 3.90 -9.10 -3.97
CA SER A 472 4.90 -9.93 -3.30
C SER A 472 4.68 -11.40 -3.64
N ASP A 473 5.77 -12.12 -3.87
CA ASP A 473 5.72 -13.56 -4.17
C ASP A 473 5.63 -14.43 -2.91
N SER A 474 5.84 -13.83 -1.74
CA SER A 474 5.76 -14.50 -0.43
C SER A 474 5.23 -13.57 0.65
N ASP A 475 4.75 -14.18 1.73
CA ASP A 475 4.41 -13.45 2.94
C ASP A 475 5.67 -12.90 3.62
N ARG A 476 5.66 -11.61 3.93
CA ARG A 476 6.74 -10.94 4.63
C ARG A 476 6.20 -9.87 5.59
N PHE A 477 6.16 -10.17 6.87
CA PHE A 477 5.59 -9.29 7.89
C PHE A 477 4.18 -8.80 7.50
N GLU A 478 3.96 -7.48 7.43
CA GLU A 478 2.69 -6.89 7.03
C GLU A 478 2.36 -7.02 5.52
N ARG A 479 3.31 -7.46 4.68
CA ARG A 479 3.10 -7.68 3.24
C ARG A 479 2.67 -9.12 2.99
N PRO A 480 1.46 -9.38 2.50
CA PRO A 480 1.03 -10.73 2.12
C PRO A 480 1.58 -11.11 0.75
N LYS A 481 1.61 -12.42 0.47
CA LYS A 481 1.73 -12.90 -0.90
C LYS A 481 0.56 -12.35 -1.75
N GLY A 482 0.86 -11.87 -2.94
CA GLY A 482 -0.08 -11.16 -3.80
C GLY A 482 0.02 -9.65 -3.63
N ALA A 483 -1.10 -8.95 -3.71
CA ALA A 483 -1.15 -7.49 -3.60
C ALA A 483 -0.71 -6.99 -2.21
N THR A 484 0.17 -6.01 -2.19
CA THR A 484 0.75 -5.46 -0.95
C THR A 484 0.00 -4.27 -0.39
N GLY A 485 -0.71 -3.51 -1.24
CA GLY A 485 -1.29 -2.20 -0.93
C GLY A 485 -0.22 -1.09 -0.83
N ALA A 486 0.87 -1.23 -1.59
CA ALA A 486 1.98 -0.26 -1.62
C ALA A 486 1.49 1.17 -1.86
N GLY A 487 2.08 2.11 -1.14
CA GLY A 487 1.83 3.54 -1.25
C GLY A 487 0.60 4.05 -0.49
N VAL A 488 -0.38 3.20 -0.13
CA VAL A 488 -1.57 3.67 0.63
C VAL A 488 -1.18 4.35 1.94
N ARG A 489 -0.37 3.68 2.74
CA ARG A 489 0.06 4.21 4.05
C ARG A 489 0.91 5.45 3.89
N THR A 490 1.80 5.45 2.92
CA THR A 490 2.65 6.60 2.59
C THR A 490 1.83 7.82 2.16
N LEU A 491 0.84 7.64 1.26
CA LEU A 491 -0.03 8.74 0.84
C LEU A 491 -0.86 9.29 2.01
N ILE A 492 -1.37 8.43 2.90
CA ILE A 492 -2.06 8.86 4.11
C ILE A 492 -1.15 9.72 4.99
N GLU A 493 0.08 9.24 5.28
CA GLU A 493 1.05 9.98 6.09
C GLU A 493 1.50 11.30 5.43
N TYR A 494 1.61 11.29 4.09
CA TYR A 494 1.94 12.49 3.33
C TYR A 494 0.84 13.54 3.44
N VAL A 495 -0.43 13.16 3.23
CA VAL A 495 -1.58 14.07 3.33
C VAL A 495 -1.76 14.62 4.74
N LEU A 496 -1.58 13.77 5.77
CA LEU A 496 -1.72 14.21 7.17
C LEU A 496 -0.61 15.18 7.62
N ALA A 497 0.50 15.24 6.90
CA ALA A 497 1.62 16.13 7.18
C ALA A 497 1.54 17.48 6.43
N GLN A 498 0.48 17.73 5.61
CA GLN A 498 0.30 18.99 4.85
C GLN A 498 -0.44 20.08 5.70
#